data_3c43f677815ac1a05213dbc69bf28bad
#
_entry.id   3c43f677815ac1a05213dbc69bf28bad
#
_cell.length_a   1.000
_cell.length_b   1.000
_cell.length_c   1.000
_cell.angle_alpha   90.00
_cell.angle_beta   90.00
_cell.angle_gamma   90.00
#
_symmetry.space_group_name_H-M   'P 1'
#
loop_
_entity.id
_entity.type
_entity.pdbx_description
1 polymer ?
#
loop_
_entity_poly.entity_id
_entity_poly.type
_entity_poly.pdbx_seq_one_letter_code
_entity_poly.pdbx_strand_id
1 'polypeptide(L)'
;HEKIGIAHGVITTIHDQTNTQTIVDAPHKDLRRARASSLSLIPTTTGSATAITMIYPELKGKLNGHAVRVPLLNASLTDAVFEMKQQVTAEQINQLFRDAAASELQGILGIEDRPLVSIDFKGDTRSAIVDALSTMVVDDTQLKLLIWYDNEMGYVHRMMELCRKVALSLKQ
;
A
#
# COMPACT_ATOMS: atom_id res chain seq x y z
N HIS A 1 8.91 6.23 8.50
CA HIS A 1 9.27 5.94 9.89
C HIS A 1 10.73 6.25 10.20
N GLU A 2 11.67 5.81 9.36
CA GLU A 2 13.13 6.00 9.57
C GLU A 2 13.55 7.47 9.54
N LYS A 3 12.95 8.29 8.69
CA LYS A 3 13.34 9.70 8.51
C LYS A 3 12.70 10.65 9.53
N ILE A 4 11.43 10.43 9.86
CA ILE A 4 10.65 11.39 10.68
C ILE A 4 10.12 10.72 11.95
N GLY A 5 9.85 9.43 11.90
CA GLY A 5 9.20 8.67 12.97
C GLY A 5 7.68 8.69 12.88
N ILE A 6 7.08 7.52 12.96
CA ILE A 6 5.62 7.35 13.10
C ILE A 6 5.33 7.11 14.58
N ALA A 7 4.40 7.85 15.15
CA ALA A 7 3.90 7.63 16.51
C ALA A 7 2.87 6.50 16.52
N HIS A 8 1.84 6.61 15.68
CA HIS A 8 0.82 5.59 15.43
C HIS A 8 0.10 5.89 14.11
N GLY A 9 -0.77 4.98 13.68
CA GLY A 9 -1.54 5.20 12.45
C GLY A 9 -2.54 4.11 12.14
N VAL A 10 -3.36 4.39 11.13
CA VAL A 10 -4.32 3.44 10.57
C VAL A 10 -4.20 3.39 9.05
N ILE A 11 -4.42 2.20 8.50
CA ILE A 11 -4.33 1.95 7.06
C ILE A 11 -5.64 1.34 6.58
N THR A 12 -6.19 1.90 5.52
CA THR A 12 -7.32 1.30 4.80
C THR A 12 -6.86 0.97 3.38
N THR A 13 -6.87 -0.31 3.03
CA THR A 13 -6.60 -0.71 1.66
C THR A 13 -7.90 -0.83 0.88
N ILE A 14 -8.10 0.01 -0.11
CA ILE A 14 -9.16 -0.10 -1.10
C ILE A 14 -8.64 -1.05 -2.17
N HIS A 15 -9.07 -2.32 -2.08
CA HIS A 15 -8.43 -3.42 -2.78
C HIS A 15 -9.35 -4.00 -3.87
N ASP A 16 -8.78 -4.30 -5.01
CA ASP A 16 -9.47 -5.02 -6.06
C ASP A 16 -9.97 -6.42 -5.60
N GLN A 17 -10.73 -7.07 -6.45
CA GLN A 17 -11.19 -8.43 -6.23
C GLN A 17 -10.03 -9.42 -6.42
N THR A 18 -10.03 -10.47 -5.60
CA THR A 18 -9.10 -11.61 -5.72
C THR A 18 -9.90 -12.91 -5.73
N ASN A 19 -9.22 -14.04 -5.85
CA ASN A 19 -9.83 -15.38 -5.80
C ASN A 19 -10.58 -15.69 -4.48
N THR A 20 -10.43 -14.85 -3.45
CA THR A 20 -11.13 -15.01 -2.18
C THR A 20 -12.52 -14.35 -2.16
N GLN A 21 -12.86 -13.60 -3.19
CA GLN A 21 -14.19 -13.02 -3.38
C GLN A 21 -15.05 -13.91 -4.27
N THR A 22 -16.33 -14.08 -3.90
CA THR A 22 -17.31 -14.85 -4.69
C THR A 22 -18.01 -13.97 -5.72
N ILE A 23 -18.31 -14.51 -6.89
CA ILE A 23 -19.04 -13.80 -7.95
C ILE A 23 -20.53 -13.70 -7.60
N VAL A 24 -21.09 -14.76 -7.00
CA VAL A 24 -22.46 -14.82 -6.49
C VAL A 24 -22.43 -15.11 -4.99
N ASP A 25 -23.51 -14.80 -4.28
CA ASP A 25 -23.62 -15.12 -2.86
C ASP A 25 -23.35 -16.63 -2.61
N ALA A 26 -22.46 -16.94 -1.69
CA ALA A 26 -22.06 -18.30 -1.39
C ALA A 26 -21.77 -18.44 0.13
N PRO A 27 -21.95 -19.65 0.70
CA PRO A 27 -21.63 -19.87 2.11
C PRO A 27 -20.17 -19.59 2.43
N HIS A 28 -19.94 -18.78 3.47
CA HIS A 28 -18.61 -18.46 3.98
C HIS A 28 -18.67 -18.19 5.49
N LYS A 29 -17.64 -18.58 6.24
CA LYS A 29 -17.56 -18.34 7.69
C LYS A 29 -17.55 -16.84 8.07
N ASP A 30 -16.99 -16.00 7.23
CA ASP A 30 -17.11 -14.55 7.30
C ASP A 30 -18.29 -14.13 6.42
N LEU A 31 -19.38 -13.67 7.02
CA LEU A 31 -20.62 -13.32 6.34
C LEU A 31 -20.45 -12.16 5.33
N ARG A 32 -19.46 -11.29 5.53
CA ARG A 32 -19.15 -10.23 4.55
C ARG A 32 -18.57 -10.82 3.29
N ARG A 33 -17.73 -11.86 3.39
CA ARG A 33 -17.15 -12.56 2.23
C ARG A 33 -18.12 -13.54 1.56
N ALA A 34 -19.28 -13.79 2.16
CA ALA A 34 -20.34 -14.58 1.58
C ALA A 34 -21.11 -13.85 0.47
N ARG A 35 -20.92 -12.52 0.34
CA ARG A 35 -21.67 -11.67 -0.59
C ARG A 35 -20.97 -11.52 -1.94
N ALA A 36 -21.80 -11.41 -2.99
CA ALA A 36 -21.35 -11.17 -4.35
C ALA A 36 -20.49 -9.92 -4.46
N SER A 37 -19.26 -10.08 -4.88
CA SER A 37 -18.23 -9.04 -4.85
C SER A 37 -18.42 -7.93 -5.88
N SER A 38 -19.08 -8.25 -6.99
CA SER A 38 -19.31 -7.28 -8.08
C SER A 38 -20.38 -6.22 -7.75
N LEU A 39 -21.12 -6.40 -6.64
CA LEU A 39 -22.23 -5.53 -6.25
C LEU A 39 -22.04 -4.84 -4.89
N SER A 40 -20.91 -5.05 -4.24
CA SER A 40 -20.74 -4.62 -2.85
C SER A 40 -19.34 -4.11 -2.55
N LEU A 41 -19.25 -3.14 -1.64
CA LEU A 41 -18.04 -2.85 -0.90
C LEU A 41 -17.95 -3.84 0.26
N ILE A 42 -16.85 -4.60 0.35
CA ILE A 42 -16.71 -5.68 1.33
C ILE A 42 -15.56 -5.39 2.29
N PRO A 43 -15.81 -4.88 3.50
CA PRO A 43 -14.77 -4.74 4.52
C PRO A 43 -14.22 -6.11 4.92
N THR A 44 -12.89 -6.23 4.94
CA THR A 44 -12.18 -7.44 5.34
C THR A 44 -10.92 -7.10 6.14
N THR A 45 -10.27 -8.10 6.68
CA THR A 45 -8.95 -7.92 7.31
C THR A 45 -7.86 -7.65 6.28
N THR A 46 -6.81 -6.95 6.69
CA THR A 46 -5.56 -6.82 5.94
C THR A 46 -4.39 -7.32 6.76
N GLY A 47 -3.45 -7.98 6.13
CA GLY A 47 -2.17 -8.37 6.73
C GLY A 47 -1.12 -7.24 6.75
N SER A 48 -1.35 -6.16 6.04
CA SER A 48 -0.34 -5.10 5.82
C SER A 48 0.14 -4.46 7.12
N ALA A 49 -0.79 -4.13 8.04
CA ALA A 49 -0.44 -3.53 9.32
C ALA A 49 0.33 -4.49 10.24
N THR A 50 0.12 -5.80 10.10
CA THR A 50 0.88 -6.82 10.84
C THR A 50 2.26 -7.03 10.19
N ALA A 51 2.33 -7.09 8.87
CA ALA A 51 3.57 -7.31 8.14
C ALA A 51 4.61 -6.23 8.42
N ILE A 52 4.22 -4.96 8.48
CA ILE A 52 5.15 -3.86 8.77
C ILE A 52 5.79 -4.00 10.16
N THR A 53 5.09 -4.58 11.14
CA THR A 53 5.64 -4.77 12.50
C THR A 53 6.67 -5.89 12.60
N MET A 54 6.81 -6.72 11.57
CA MET A 54 7.92 -7.67 11.47
C MET A 54 9.22 -6.97 11.05
N ILE A 55 9.11 -5.86 10.30
CA ILE A 55 10.25 -5.04 9.86
C ILE A 55 10.59 -4.00 10.92
N TYR A 56 9.58 -3.37 11.51
CA TYR A 56 9.68 -2.34 12.56
C TYR A 56 8.93 -2.80 13.82
N PRO A 57 9.56 -3.65 14.68
CA PRO A 57 8.89 -4.20 15.88
C PRO A 57 8.38 -3.14 16.86
N GLU A 58 8.99 -1.95 16.87
CA GLU A 58 8.59 -0.81 17.70
C GLU A 58 7.23 -0.21 17.31
N LEU A 59 6.73 -0.53 16.12
CA LEU A 59 5.39 -0.15 15.65
C LEU A 59 4.31 -1.16 16.01
N LYS A 60 4.67 -2.25 16.70
CA LYS A 60 3.69 -3.24 17.16
C LYS A 60 2.67 -2.62 18.11
N GLY A 61 1.39 -2.78 17.78
CA GLY A 61 0.27 -2.17 18.52
C GLY A 61 0.04 -0.69 18.22
N LYS A 62 0.89 -0.05 17.41
CA LYS A 62 0.75 1.36 16.99
C LYS A 62 0.18 1.51 15.58
N LEU A 63 0.21 0.46 14.78
CA LEU A 63 -0.40 0.41 13.46
C LEU A 63 -1.48 -0.66 13.42
N ASN A 64 -2.60 -0.32 12.80
CA ASN A 64 -3.70 -1.25 12.52
C ASN A 64 -4.39 -0.85 11.22
N GLY A 65 -5.25 -1.72 10.71
CA GLY A 65 -5.98 -1.41 9.49
C GLY A 65 -6.90 -2.54 9.03
N HIS A 66 -7.59 -2.26 7.96
CA HIS A 66 -8.45 -3.21 7.28
C HIS A 66 -8.43 -2.96 5.77
N ALA A 67 -9.00 -3.87 5.00
CA ALA A 67 -9.23 -3.69 3.58
C ALA A 67 -10.71 -3.52 3.29
N VAL A 68 -11.02 -2.77 2.25
CA VAL A 68 -12.35 -2.74 1.63
C VAL A 68 -12.18 -3.26 0.21
N ARG A 69 -12.76 -4.43 -0.08
CA ARG A 69 -12.80 -4.95 -1.44
C ARG A 69 -13.80 -4.16 -2.26
N VAL A 70 -13.38 -3.80 -3.46
CA VAL A 70 -14.17 -3.03 -4.41
C VAL A 70 -14.31 -3.80 -5.73
N PRO A 71 -15.37 -3.58 -6.53
CA PRO A 71 -15.60 -4.30 -7.77
C PRO A 71 -14.68 -3.83 -8.91
N LEU A 72 -13.38 -3.92 -8.68
CA LEU A 72 -12.32 -3.68 -9.66
C LEU A 72 -11.52 -4.96 -9.89
N LEU A 73 -10.97 -5.12 -11.09
CA LEU A 73 -10.22 -6.32 -11.47
C LEU A 73 -8.74 -6.25 -11.19
N ASN A 74 -8.18 -5.06 -11.09
CA ASN A 74 -6.75 -4.84 -10.84
C ASN A 74 -6.50 -3.39 -10.43
N ALA A 75 -5.36 -3.17 -9.79
CA ALA A 75 -4.88 -1.94 -9.17
C ALA A 75 -5.68 -1.53 -7.93
N SER A 76 -4.94 -1.28 -6.88
CA SER A 76 -5.44 -1.01 -5.55
C SER A 76 -4.86 0.29 -5.00
N LEU A 77 -5.51 0.82 -3.97
CA LEU A 77 -5.13 2.06 -3.31
C LEU A 77 -5.00 1.82 -1.81
N THR A 78 -3.88 2.20 -1.22
CA THR A 78 -3.74 2.30 0.23
C THR A 78 -3.98 3.74 0.66
N ASP A 79 -4.99 3.94 1.50
CA ASP A 79 -5.23 5.17 2.26
C ASP A 79 -4.56 4.99 3.63
N ALA A 80 -3.49 5.73 3.87
CA ALA A 80 -2.69 5.64 5.08
C ALA A 80 -2.72 6.96 5.84
N VAL A 81 -3.09 6.90 7.12
CA VAL A 81 -3.10 8.05 8.03
C VAL A 81 -2.15 7.75 9.18
N PHE A 82 -1.17 8.63 9.37
CA PHE A 82 -0.15 8.51 10.40
C PHE A 82 -0.07 9.76 11.26
N GLU A 83 0.07 9.58 12.55
CA GLU A 83 0.56 10.61 13.45
C GLU A 83 2.08 10.55 13.44
N MET A 84 2.71 11.66 13.03
CA MET A 84 4.16 11.78 12.93
C MET A 84 4.74 12.26 14.27
N LYS A 85 5.99 11.88 14.56
CA LYS A 85 6.70 12.33 15.78
C LYS A 85 7.26 13.74 15.69
N GLN A 86 7.27 14.30 14.48
CA GLN A 86 7.78 15.65 14.21
C GLN A 86 6.80 16.36 13.29
N GLN A 87 6.80 17.68 13.35
CA GLN A 87 6.07 18.51 12.41
C GLN A 87 6.59 18.30 10.99
N VAL A 88 5.69 18.23 10.03
CA VAL A 88 5.99 18.00 8.62
C VAL A 88 5.10 18.86 7.73
N THR A 89 5.51 19.03 6.50
CA THR A 89 4.67 19.60 5.43
C THR A 89 4.49 18.57 4.31
N ALA A 90 3.44 18.71 3.53
CA ALA A 90 3.19 17.84 2.37
C ALA A 90 4.37 17.88 1.38
N GLU A 91 4.94 19.06 1.16
CA GLU A 91 6.10 19.22 0.27
C GLU A 91 7.34 18.48 0.78
N GLN A 92 7.65 18.61 2.08
CA GLN A 92 8.76 17.85 2.67
C GLN A 92 8.58 16.34 2.53
N ILE A 93 7.36 15.84 2.77
CA ILE A 93 7.03 14.42 2.62
C ILE A 93 7.18 13.98 1.16
N ASN A 94 6.62 14.72 0.22
CA ASN A 94 6.75 14.42 -1.20
C ASN A 94 8.20 14.44 -1.66
N GLN A 95 9.01 15.38 -1.17
CA GLN A 95 10.44 15.44 -1.50
C GLN A 95 11.20 14.21 -0.99
N LEU A 96 10.94 13.76 0.25
CA LEU A 96 11.53 12.52 0.79
C LEU A 96 11.20 11.30 -0.07
N PHE A 97 9.97 11.20 -0.59
CA PHE A 97 9.60 10.11 -1.50
C PHE A 97 10.29 10.24 -2.86
N ARG A 98 10.44 11.45 -3.41
CA ARG A 98 11.20 11.68 -4.66
C ARG A 98 12.66 11.25 -4.51
N ASP A 99 13.30 11.65 -3.41
CA ASP A 99 14.70 11.32 -3.13
C ASP A 99 14.89 9.81 -3.01
N ALA A 100 14.03 9.12 -2.26
CA ALA A 100 14.09 7.67 -2.11
C ALA A 100 13.81 6.93 -3.42
N ALA A 101 12.84 7.41 -4.23
CA ALA A 101 12.53 6.83 -5.54
C ALA A 101 13.64 7.03 -6.57
N ALA A 102 14.44 8.08 -6.43
CA ALA A 102 15.60 8.36 -7.30
C ALA A 102 16.89 7.66 -6.83
N SER A 103 16.91 7.07 -5.63
CA SER A 103 18.10 6.45 -5.03
C SER A 103 17.85 4.99 -4.60
N GLU A 104 17.75 4.74 -3.30
CA GLU A 104 17.73 3.38 -2.72
C GLU A 104 16.50 2.56 -3.10
N LEU A 105 15.39 3.21 -3.46
CA LEU A 105 14.15 2.56 -3.87
C LEU A 105 13.82 2.74 -5.36
N GLN A 106 14.85 3.03 -6.18
CA GLN A 106 14.67 3.17 -7.63
C GLN A 106 14.05 1.89 -8.22
N GLY A 107 12.96 2.05 -9.00
CA GLY A 107 12.20 0.95 -9.60
C GLY A 107 11.28 0.18 -8.62
N ILE A 108 11.33 0.49 -7.32
CA ILE A 108 10.50 -0.12 -6.28
C ILE A 108 9.42 0.87 -5.80
N LEU A 109 9.82 2.09 -5.54
CA LEU A 109 8.95 3.21 -5.17
C LEU A 109 8.78 4.16 -6.35
N GLY A 110 7.60 4.75 -6.46
CA GLY A 110 7.32 5.88 -7.33
C GLY A 110 6.61 6.98 -6.61
N ILE A 111 6.62 8.15 -7.20
CA ILE A 111 5.77 9.28 -6.84
C ILE A 111 5.15 9.84 -8.13
N GLU A 112 3.88 10.16 -8.09
CA GLU A 112 3.12 10.60 -9.28
C GLU A 112 2.56 12.00 -9.03
N ASP A 113 2.83 12.92 -9.96
CA ASP A 113 2.40 14.31 -9.90
C ASP A 113 1.20 14.60 -10.81
N ARG A 114 0.76 13.63 -11.61
CA ARG A 114 -0.39 13.75 -12.51
C ARG A 114 -1.66 13.27 -11.81
N PRO A 115 -2.84 13.81 -12.13
CA PRO A 115 -4.11 13.38 -11.57
C PRO A 115 -4.59 12.07 -12.21
N LEU A 116 -3.94 10.95 -11.86
CA LEU A 116 -4.22 9.61 -12.38
C LEU A 116 -5.16 8.83 -11.44
N VAL A 117 -5.72 7.74 -11.97
CA VAL A 117 -6.65 6.85 -11.26
C VAL A 117 -6.21 5.39 -11.38
N SER A 118 -6.86 4.48 -10.69
CA SER A 118 -6.44 3.07 -10.55
C SER A 118 -6.08 2.39 -11.87
N ILE A 119 -6.83 2.61 -12.95
CA ILE A 119 -6.56 1.94 -14.23
C ILE A 119 -5.23 2.33 -14.86
N ASP A 120 -4.73 3.52 -14.56
CA ASP A 120 -3.46 4.03 -15.09
C ASP A 120 -2.25 3.35 -14.45
N PHE A 121 -2.45 2.70 -13.29
CA PHE A 121 -1.41 1.96 -12.56
C PHE A 121 -1.43 0.46 -12.83
N LYS A 122 -2.36 -0.02 -13.66
CA LYS A 122 -2.40 -1.42 -14.07
C LYS A 122 -1.16 -1.78 -14.88
N GLY A 123 -0.46 -2.83 -14.46
CA GLY A 123 0.80 -3.25 -15.09
C GLY A 123 2.04 -2.52 -14.54
N ASP A 124 1.91 -1.61 -13.60
CA ASP A 124 3.06 -0.94 -12.98
C ASP A 124 3.85 -1.94 -12.11
N THR A 125 5.14 -2.01 -12.36
CA THR A 125 6.04 -2.99 -11.71
C THR A 125 6.59 -2.50 -10.37
N ARG A 126 6.37 -1.24 -10.02
CA ARG A 126 6.76 -0.68 -8.72
C ARG A 126 5.84 -1.21 -7.62
N SER A 127 6.38 -1.36 -6.43
CA SER A 127 5.63 -1.88 -5.28
C SER A 127 4.67 -0.87 -4.68
N ALA A 128 4.96 0.42 -4.84
CA ALA A 128 4.15 1.52 -4.32
C ALA A 128 4.39 2.79 -5.15
N ILE A 129 3.34 3.53 -5.44
CA ILE A 129 3.40 4.84 -6.11
C ILE A 129 2.62 5.85 -5.26
N VAL A 130 3.32 6.78 -4.64
CA VAL A 130 2.70 7.83 -3.84
C VAL A 130 2.01 8.84 -4.76
N ASP A 131 0.76 9.16 -4.47
CA ASP A 131 0.01 10.22 -5.13
C ASP A 131 0.39 11.56 -4.48
N ALA A 132 1.26 12.31 -5.15
CA ALA A 132 1.80 13.56 -4.61
C ALA A 132 0.71 14.64 -4.43
N LEU A 133 -0.29 14.66 -5.32
CA LEU A 133 -1.37 15.65 -5.27
C LEU A 133 -2.33 15.41 -4.10
N SER A 134 -2.39 14.17 -3.60
CA SER A 134 -3.27 13.78 -2.50
C SER A 134 -2.54 13.75 -1.15
N THR A 135 -1.25 14.04 -1.09
CA THR A 135 -0.51 14.14 0.16
C THR A 135 -1.07 15.28 1.00
N MET A 136 -1.48 14.99 2.22
CA MET A 136 -2.14 15.95 3.10
C MET A 136 -1.53 15.91 4.50
N VAL A 137 -1.35 17.08 5.11
CA VAL A 137 -0.94 17.21 6.51
C VAL A 137 -1.99 18.03 7.25
N VAL A 138 -2.43 17.55 8.39
CA VAL A 138 -3.38 18.22 9.28
C VAL A 138 -2.70 18.43 10.62
N ASP A 139 -2.84 19.62 11.18
CA ASP A 139 -2.26 20.01 12.49
C ASP A 139 -0.78 19.67 12.60
N ASP A 140 -0.04 19.95 11.51
CA ASP A 140 1.41 19.81 11.34
C ASP A 140 1.97 18.39 11.53
N THR A 141 1.24 17.46 12.14
CA THR A 141 1.73 16.12 12.49
C THR A 141 0.91 14.98 11.92
N GLN A 142 -0.37 15.18 11.60
CA GLN A 142 -1.18 14.12 11.01
C GLN A 142 -0.99 14.06 9.49
N LEU A 143 -0.23 13.07 9.04
CA LEU A 143 0.05 12.81 7.62
C LEU A 143 -0.97 11.84 7.03
N LYS A 144 -1.58 12.22 5.90
CA LYS A 144 -2.38 11.33 5.07
C LYS A 144 -1.74 11.15 3.71
N LEU A 145 -1.66 9.88 3.28
CA LEU A 145 -1.10 9.47 1.99
C LEU A 145 -2.09 8.60 1.23
N LEU A 146 -2.16 8.79 -0.07
CA LEU A 146 -2.74 7.83 -1.01
C LEU A 146 -1.60 7.16 -1.78
N ILE A 147 -1.61 5.83 -1.82
CA ILE A 147 -0.52 5.04 -2.39
C ILE A 147 -1.11 3.99 -3.32
N TRP A 148 -0.83 4.13 -4.62
CA TRP A 148 -1.25 3.22 -5.66
C TRP A 148 -0.33 2.02 -5.79
N TYR A 149 -0.86 0.89 -6.20
CA TYR A 149 -0.08 -0.30 -6.56
C TYR A 149 -0.87 -1.27 -7.43
N ASP A 150 -0.16 -1.97 -8.30
CA ASP A 150 -0.68 -3.18 -8.93
C ASP A 150 -0.37 -4.36 -7.99
N ASN A 151 -1.42 -4.99 -7.44
CA ASN A 151 -1.27 -6.05 -6.44
C ASN A 151 -0.65 -7.35 -6.99
N GLU A 152 -0.57 -7.51 -8.31
CA GLU A 152 0.07 -8.64 -8.97
C GLU A 152 1.50 -8.30 -9.42
N MET A 153 1.65 -7.25 -10.23
CA MET A 153 2.92 -6.90 -10.87
C MET A 153 3.99 -6.46 -9.88
N GLY A 154 3.65 -5.66 -8.89
CA GLY A 154 4.60 -5.25 -7.85
C GLY A 154 5.20 -6.44 -7.10
N TYR A 155 4.35 -7.39 -6.67
CA TYR A 155 4.80 -8.60 -5.99
C TYR A 155 5.63 -9.51 -6.88
N VAL A 156 5.17 -9.80 -8.11
CA VAL A 156 5.87 -10.68 -9.05
C VAL A 156 7.27 -10.16 -9.36
N HIS A 157 7.41 -8.84 -9.57
CA HIS A 157 8.73 -8.25 -9.83
C HIS A 157 9.66 -8.38 -8.63
N ARG A 158 9.22 -8.10 -7.42
CA ARG A 158 10.02 -8.30 -6.19
C ARG A 158 10.42 -9.75 -6.00
N MET A 159 9.53 -10.69 -6.27
CA MET A 159 9.84 -12.13 -6.22
C MET A 159 10.93 -12.51 -7.24
N MET A 160 10.81 -12.03 -8.48
CA MET A 160 11.81 -12.32 -9.52
C MET A 160 13.16 -11.66 -9.24
N GLU A 161 13.19 -10.48 -8.68
CA GLU A 161 14.43 -9.84 -8.22
C GLU A 161 15.11 -10.65 -7.11
N LEU A 162 14.33 -11.17 -6.16
CA LEU A 162 14.85 -12.04 -5.11
C LEU A 162 15.41 -13.36 -5.71
N CYS A 163 14.67 -14.00 -6.63
CA CYS A 163 15.15 -15.19 -7.35
C CYS A 163 16.47 -14.93 -8.07
N ARG A 164 16.57 -13.80 -8.78
CA ARG A 164 17.82 -13.39 -9.44
C ARG A 164 18.95 -13.21 -8.44
N LYS A 165 18.72 -12.55 -7.31
CA LYS A 165 19.73 -12.34 -6.27
C LYS A 165 20.25 -13.67 -5.72
N VAL A 166 19.36 -14.62 -5.42
CA VAL A 166 19.72 -15.96 -4.96
C VAL A 166 20.50 -16.71 -6.03
N ALA A 167 20.04 -16.72 -7.28
CA ALA A 167 20.74 -17.40 -8.36
C ALA A 167 22.16 -16.87 -8.60
N LEU A 168 22.38 -15.58 -8.44
CA LEU A 168 23.70 -14.97 -8.56
C LEU A 168 24.62 -15.32 -7.37
N SER A 169 24.08 -15.45 -6.17
CA SER A 169 24.86 -15.86 -4.99
C SER A 169 25.32 -17.31 -5.02
N LEU A 170 24.63 -18.18 -5.76
CA LEU A 170 25.04 -19.60 -5.93
C LEU A 170 26.17 -19.79 -6.96
N LYS A 171 26.54 -18.75 -7.69
CA LYS A 171 27.65 -18.80 -8.68
C LYS A 171 28.99 -18.33 -8.11
N GLN A 172 29.00 -17.89 -6.87
CA GLN A 172 30.22 -17.56 -6.10
C GLN A 172 30.63 -18.72 -5.20
#